data_dc56d5b135d882a7f0c3a04f53064a1c
#
_entry.id   dc56d5b135d882a7f0c3a04f53064a1c
#
_cell.length_a   1.000
_cell.length_b   1.000
_cell.length_c   1.000
_cell.angle_alpha   90.00
_cell.angle_beta   90.00
_cell.angle_gamma   90.00
#
_symmetry.space_group_name_H-M   'P 1'
#
loop_
_entity.id
_entity.type
_entity.pdbx_description
1 polymer ?
#
loop_
_entity_poly.entity_id
_entity_poly.type
_entity_poly.pdbx_seq_one_letter_code
_entity_poly.pdbx_strand_id
1 'polypeptide(L)'
;MAPDVTVIDRDPDSGKQIEVEDHDGHFLGHLDGEVFGLHQAPKTPHVLEVKCVSDKRFAEFEKLKAKEGEKNTLRSWNETYYAQHQLYMLYRGRTRGYLVVASAGGRRWTSVRTEFNREAAEFYVERARQIIFERDRVPDRISENPNYYMCRWCEFSDVCHEGKPPTRNCRTCVWSKPVEHGAWHCQRHDYDLDFSKQNVGCADQRYRPALVSGEVVSIDDAANTISYRRGDEEWTDNGE
;
A
#
# COMPACT_ATOMS: atom_id res chain seq x y z
N MET A 1 -5.64 15.50 -39.33
CA MET A 1 -6.01 16.11 -38.03
C MET A 1 -5.27 15.33 -36.94
N ALA A 2 -4.62 16.04 -36.04
CA ALA A 2 -4.11 15.38 -34.82
C ALA A 2 -5.33 14.86 -34.02
N PRO A 3 -5.31 13.67 -33.46
CA PRO A 3 -6.39 13.20 -32.62
C PRO A 3 -6.52 14.14 -31.41
N ASP A 4 -7.74 14.49 -31.06
CA ASP A 4 -8.00 15.27 -29.86
C ASP A 4 -7.68 14.39 -28.63
N VAL A 5 -6.80 14.87 -27.78
CA VAL A 5 -6.51 14.19 -26.51
C VAL A 5 -7.65 14.46 -25.54
N THR A 6 -8.27 13.42 -25.06
CA THR A 6 -9.37 13.48 -24.09
C THR A 6 -8.91 12.90 -22.76
N VAL A 7 -9.18 13.61 -21.67
CA VAL A 7 -8.96 13.15 -20.30
C VAL A 7 -10.30 13.00 -19.61
N ILE A 8 -10.51 11.84 -18.97
CA ILE A 8 -11.64 11.56 -18.09
C ILE A 8 -11.07 11.45 -16.68
N ASP A 9 -11.25 12.48 -15.87
CA ASP A 9 -10.72 12.59 -14.50
C ASP A 9 -11.76 12.23 -13.42
N ARG A 10 -13.01 12.05 -13.84
CA ARG A 10 -14.12 11.70 -12.97
C ARG A 10 -14.93 10.57 -13.55
N ASP A 11 -15.52 9.80 -12.68
CA ASP A 11 -16.51 8.81 -13.03
C ASP A 11 -17.76 9.53 -13.60
N PRO A 12 -18.20 9.18 -14.80
CA PRO A 12 -19.29 9.90 -15.50
C PRO A 12 -20.64 9.76 -14.80
N ASP A 13 -20.87 8.70 -14.03
CA ASP A 13 -22.15 8.43 -13.38
C ASP A 13 -22.24 9.13 -12.02
N SER A 14 -21.17 9.09 -11.23
CA SER A 14 -21.15 9.67 -9.89
C SER A 14 -20.56 11.08 -9.81
N GLY A 15 -19.82 11.53 -10.82
CA GLY A 15 -19.09 12.80 -10.83
C GLY A 15 -17.92 12.86 -9.83
N LYS A 16 -17.63 11.76 -9.13
CA LYS A 16 -16.51 11.64 -8.19
C LYS A 16 -15.23 11.25 -8.92
N GLN A 17 -14.09 11.36 -8.23
CA GLN A 17 -12.83 10.81 -8.73
C GLN A 17 -12.99 9.30 -8.99
N ILE A 18 -12.37 8.81 -10.06
CA ILE A 18 -12.45 7.39 -10.41
C ILE A 18 -11.77 6.57 -9.30
N GLU A 19 -12.55 5.71 -8.68
CA GLU A 19 -12.10 4.83 -7.61
C GLU A 19 -11.98 3.39 -8.11
N VAL A 20 -11.04 2.67 -7.55
CA VAL A 20 -10.92 1.21 -7.65
C VAL A 20 -10.81 0.65 -6.25
N GLU A 21 -11.46 -0.47 -6.01
CA GLU A 21 -11.42 -1.16 -4.72
C GLU A 21 -11.24 -2.67 -4.89
N ASP A 22 -10.69 -3.30 -3.85
CA ASP A 22 -10.54 -4.75 -3.72
C ASP A 22 -10.48 -5.14 -2.24
N HIS A 23 -10.44 -6.44 -1.97
CA HIS A 23 -10.29 -6.98 -0.62
C HIS A 23 -11.35 -6.43 0.36
N ASP A 24 -12.63 -6.54 -0.04
CA ASP A 24 -13.78 -6.09 0.77
C ASP A 24 -13.71 -4.61 1.15
N GLY A 25 -13.17 -3.75 0.28
CA GLY A 25 -13.03 -2.31 0.52
C GLY A 25 -11.81 -1.92 1.38
N HIS A 26 -10.95 -2.87 1.75
CA HIS A 26 -9.71 -2.57 2.50
C HIS A 26 -8.56 -2.10 1.61
N PHE A 27 -8.65 -2.30 0.30
CA PHE A 27 -7.65 -1.91 -0.67
C PHE A 27 -8.27 -0.94 -1.67
N LEU A 28 -7.99 0.34 -1.50
CA LEU A 28 -8.61 1.43 -2.26
C LEU A 28 -7.55 2.22 -3.02
N GLY A 29 -7.94 2.75 -4.19
CA GLY A 29 -7.13 3.66 -4.96
C GLY A 29 -7.97 4.63 -5.77
N HIS A 30 -7.46 5.85 -5.95
CA HIS A 30 -8.09 6.89 -6.75
C HIS A 30 -7.17 7.27 -7.90
N LEU A 31 -7.68 7.16 -9.12
CA LEU A 31 -6.94 7.52 -10.33
C LEU A 31 -7.00 9.03 -10.54
N ASP A 32 -5.93 9.61 -11.06
CA ASP A 32 -5.97 10.98 -11.58
C ASP A 32 -6.78 11.07 -12.88
N GLY A 33 -6.98 9.94 -13.56
CA GLY A 33 -7.88 9.85 -14.71
C GLY A 33 -7.52 8.74 -15.69
N GLU A 34 -8.19 8.77 -16.82
CA GLU A 34 -7.88 8.00 -18.03
C GLU A 34 -7.68 8.94 -19.21
N VAL A 35 -6.70 8.67 -20.06
CA VAL A 35 -6.39 9.50 -21.23
C VAL A 35 -6.52 8.72 -22.52
N PHE A 36 -7.12 9.36 -23.52
CA PHE A 36 -7.39 8.83 -24.87
C PHE A 36 -6.78 9.77 -25.91
N GLY A 37 -6.51 9.23 -27.09
CA GLY A 37 -6.05 10.03 -28.22
C GLY A 37 -4.60 10.49 -28.13
N LEU A 38 -3.76 9.87 -27.28
CA LEU A 38 -2.33 10.20 -27.24
C LEU A 38 -1.69 9.96 -28.61
N HIS A 39 -0.88 10.90 -29.10
CA HIS A 39 -0.21 10.80 -30.40
C HIS A 39 0.56 9.50 -30.59
N GLN A 40 1.22 9.01 -29.51
CA GLN A 40 2.02 7.79 -29.53
C GLN A 40 1.17 6.51 -29.61
N ALA A 41 -0.11 6.58 -29.21
CA ALA A 41 -1.02 5.45 -29.21
C ALA A 41 -2.49 5.92 -29.26
N PRO A 42 -2.94 6.49 -30.40
CA PRO A 42 -4.22 7.22 -30.47
C PRO A 42 -5.47 6.35 -30.25
N LYS A 43 -5.34 5.04 -30.43
CA LYS A 43 -6.46 4.10 -30.24
C LYS A 43 -6.45 3.39 -28.88
N THR A 44 -5.40 3.58 -28.08
CA THR A 44 -5.24 2.85 -26.82
C THR A 44 -5.55 3.78 -25.65
N PRO A 45 -6.52 3.45 -24.79
CA PRO A 45 -6.72 4.17 -23.54
C PRO A 45 -5.60 3.88 -22.56
N HIS A 46 -5.21 4.88 -21.77
CA HIS A 46 -4.18 4.77 -20.75
C HIS A 46 -4.75 5.19 -19.39
N VAL A 47 -4.35 4.52 -18.33
CA VAL A 47 -4.46 5.06 -16.97
C VAL A 47 -3.56 6.29 -16.87
N LEU A 48 -4.10 7.40 -16.37
CA LEU A 48 -3.35 8.65 -16.16
C LEU A 48 -2.96 8.81 -14.70
N GLU A 49 -1.72 9.20 -14.49
CA GLU A 49 -1.20 9.62 -13.19
C GLU A 49 -0.34 10.87 -13.37
N VAL A 50 -0.47 11.83 -12.46
CA VAL A 50 0.24 13.11 -12.50
C VAL A 50 1.02 13.30 -11.21
N LYS A 51 2.32 13.56 -11.32
CA LYS A 51 3.18 13.80 -10.16
C LYS A 51 3.89 15.15 -10.27
N CYS A 52 3.75 15.96 -9.23
CA CYS A 52 4.55 17.17 -9.07
C CYS A 52 5.71 16.88 -8.11
N VAL A 53 6.94 17.12 -8.55
CA VAL A 53 8.15 16.75 -7.80
C VAL A 53 9.14 17.90 -7.73
N SER A 54 10.11 17.82 -6.82
CA SER A 54 11.21 18.80 -6.77
C SER A 54 12.03 18.79 -8.06
N ASP A 55 12.70 19.90 -8.37
CA ASP A 55 13.55 20.00 -9.56
C ASP A 55 14.66 18.94 -9.61
N LYS A 56 15.18 18.54 -8.45
CA LYS A 56 16.15 17.45 -8.33
C LYS A 56 15.55 16.12 -8.80
N ARG A 57 14.38 15.76 -8.28
CA ARG A 57 13.67 14.52 -8.65
C ARG A 57 13.24 14.53 -10.11
N PHE A 58 12.84 15.67 -10.63
CA PHE A 58 12.53 15.85 -12.04
C PHE A 58 13.75 15.58 -12.92
N ALA A 59 14.91 16.15 -12.59
CA ALA A 59 16.14 15.92 -13.33
C ALA A 59 16.62 14.46 -13.27
N GLU A 60 16.46 13.79 -12.14
CA GLU A 60 16.70 12.34 -12.00
C GLU A 60 15.80 11.53 -12.95
N PHE A 61 14.51 11.87 -13.00
CA PHE A 61 13.56 11.22 -13.89
C PHE A 61 13.95 11.39 -15.37
N GLU A 62 14.30 12.60 -15.81
CA GLU A 62 14.72 12.82 -17.19
C GLU A 62 15.99 12.04 -17.55
N LYS A 63 16.96 11.94 -16.63
CA LYS A 63 18.17 11.12 -16.83
C LYS A 63 17.83 9.65 -17.01
N LEU A 64 16.95 9.12 -16.17
CA LEU A 64 16.50 7.73 -16.28
C LEU A 64 15.75 7.47 -17.59
N LYS A 65 14.86 8.39 -17.97
CA LYS A 65 14.14 8.32 -19.24
C LYS A 65 15.08 8.27 -20.44
N ALA A 66 16.11 9.10 -20.44
CA ALA A 66 17.12 9.12 -21.51
C ALA A 66 17.95 7.84 -21.54
N LYS A 67 18.23 7.24 -20.37
CA LYS A 67 19.07 6.02 -20.24
C LYS A 67 18.31 4.74 -20.55
N GLU A 68 17.09 4.59 -20.03
CA GLU A 68 16.37 3.32 -19.99
C GLU A 68 15.15 3.27 -20.94
N GLY A 69 14.79 4.43 -21.51
CA GLY A 69 13.61 4.56 -22.37
C GLY A 69 12.30 4.58 -21.60
N GLU A 70 11.23 5.01 -22.26
CA GLU A 70 9.92 5.26 -21.65
C GLU A 70 9.39 4.09 -20.80
N LYS A 71 9.51 2.85 -21.33
CA LYS A 71 8.84 1.67 -20.74
C LYS A 71 9.43 1.27 -19.37
N ASN A 72 10.72 1.51 -19.16
CA ASN A 72 11.44 1.07 -17.97
C ASN A 72 11.61 2.17 -16.92
N THR A 73 11.48 3.43 -17.31
CA THR A 73 11.76 4.59 -16.45
C THR A 73 10.99 4.57 -15.15
N LEU A 74 9.68 4.33 -15.19
CA LEU A 74 8.86 4.42 -14.00
C LEU A 74 9.28 3.42 -12.92
N ARG A 75 9.52 2.16 -13.32
CA ARG A 75 9.94 1.11 -12.39
C ARG A 75 11.26 1.43 -11.71
N SER A 76 12.24 1.89 -12.48
CA SER A 76 13.57 2.24 -11.96
C SER A 76 13.55 3.54 -11.14
N TRP A 77 12.64 4.46 -11.42
CA TRP A 77 12.55 5.73 -10.73
C TRP A 77 11.82 5.63 -9.39
N ASN A 78 10.69 4.92 -9.36
CA ASN A 78 9.87 4.80 -8.17
C ASN A 78 8.97 3.54 -8.24
N GLU A 79 9.35 2.53 -7.46
CA GLU A 79 8.64 1.26 -7.42
C GLU A 79 7.20 1.39 -6.90
N THR A 80 6.95 2.30 -5.95
CA THR A 80 5.60 2.55 -5.41
C THR A 80 4.67 3.10 -6.49
N TYR A 81 5.14 4.07 -7.29
CA TYR A 81 4.35 4.59 -8.41
C TYR A 81 4.20 3.56 -9.53
N TYR A 82 5.20 2.72 -9.74
CA TYR A 82 5.06 1.60 -10.67
C TYR A 82 3.99 0.62 -10.20
N ALA A 83 3.98 0.23 -8.93
CA ALA A 83 2.95 -0.62 -8.33
C ALA A 83 1.55 0.01 -8.49
N GLN A 84 1.39 1.28 -8.18
CA GLN A 84 0.15 2.02 -8.36
C GLN A 84 -0.37 1.96 -9.80
N HIS A 85 0.51 2.18 -10.78
CA HIS A 85 0.16 2.08 -12.20
C HIS A 85 -0.26 0.66 -12.61
N GLN A 86 0.46 -0.37 -12.14
CA GLN A 86 0.13 -1.76 -12.46
C GLN A 86 -1.25 -2.15 -11.90
N LEU A 87 -1.53 -1.77 -10.66
CA LEU A 87 -2.81 -2.01 -10.00
C LEU A 87 -3.96 -1.29 -10.72
N TYR A 88 -3.78 -0.01 -11.04
CA TYR A 88 -4.81 0.75 -11.77
C TYR A 88 -5.08 0.19 -13.16
N MET A 89 -4.03 -0.24 -13.88
CA MET A 89 -4.21 -0.92 -15.17
C MET A 89 -4.98 -2.24 -15.01
N LEU A 90 -4.69 -3.02 -13.97
CA LEU A 90 -5.39 -4.27 -13.68
C LEU A 90 -6.89 -4.01 -13.46
N TYR A 91 -7.23 -3.14 -12.51
CA TYR A 91 -8.62 -2.89 -12.12
C TYR A 91 -9.44 -2.18 -13.20
N ARG A 92 -8.80 -1.35 -14.02
CA ARG A 92 -9.46 -0.66 -15.14
C ARG A 92 -9.43 -1.45 -16.46
N GLY A 93 -8.82 -2.63 -16.49
CA GLY A 93 -8.66 -3.43 -17.71
C GLY A 93 -7.87 -2.70 -18.80
N ARG A 94 -6.86 -1.90 -18.40
CA ARG A 94 -6.03 -1.13 -19.32
C ARG A 94 -4.70 -1.83 -19.54
N THR A 95 -4.17 -1.70 -20.74
CA THR A 95 -2.85 -2.31 -21.10
C THR A 95 -1.72 -1.29 -21.08
N ARG A 96 -2.03 -0.02 -20.82
CA ARG A 96 -1.07 1.09 -20.81
C ARG A 96 -1.35 2.08 -19.68
N GLY A 97 -0.29 2.56 -19.08
CA GLY A 97 -0.29 3.69 -18.17
C GLY A 97 0.46 4.89 -18.76
N TYR A 98 0.05 6.08 -18.43
CA TYR A 98 0.66 7.35 -18.83
C TYR A 98 0.95 8.18 -17.59
N LEU A 99 2.23 8.29 -17.24
CA LEU A 99 2.69 9.12 -16.14
C LEU A 99 3.12 10.49 -16.69
N VAL A 100 2.56 11.54 -16.14
CA VAL A 100 3.01 12.92 -16.35
C VAL A 100 3.76 13.36 -15.10
N VAL A 101 5.01 13.84 -15.27
CA VAL A 101 5.81 14.39 -14.18
C VAL A 101 6.05 15.86 -14.44
N ALA A 102 5.68 16.69 -13.48
CA ALA A 102 5.91 18.14 -13.50
C ALA A 102 6.96 18.54 -12.46
N SER A 103 7.81 19.51 -12.78
CA SER A 103 8.70 20.12 -11.81
C SER A 103 7.93 21.05 -10.86
N ALA A 104 8.51 21.41 -9.74
CA ALA A 104 7.94 22.39 -8.82
C ALA A 104 7.57 23.69 -9.54
N GLY A 105 6.32 24.14 -9.35
CA GLY A 105 5.76 25.30 -10.05
C GLY A 105 5.32 25.06 -11.49
N GLY A 106 5.33 23.80 -11.98
CA GLY A 106 4.78 23.42 -13.29
C GLY A 106 5.52 23.97 -14.51
N ARG A 107 6.74 24.47 -14.34
CA ARG A 107 7.51 25.11 -15.44
C ARG A 107 8.04 24.13 -16.47
N ARG A 108 8.32 22.92 -16.06
CA ARG A 108 8.76 21.81 -16.92
C ARG A 108 7.88 20.60 -16.66
N TRP A 109 7.61 19.86 -17.68
CA TRP A 109 6.90 18.60 -17.58
C TRP A 109 7.44 17.61 -18.61
N THR A 110 7.32 16.35 -18.30
CA THR A 110 7.67 15.23 -19.17
C THR A 110 6.72 14.07 -18.88
N SER A 111 6.72 13.06 -19.73
CA SER A 111 5.84 11.92 -19.56
C SER A 111 6.52 10.64 -20.00
N VAL A 112 6.05 9.52 -19.48
CA VAL A 112 6.40 8.18 -19.93
C VAL A 112 5.16 7.30 -20.03
N ARG A 113 5.22 6.30 -20.90
CA ARG A 113 4.23 5.25 -21.00
C ARG A 113 4.78 3.97 -20.36
N THR A 114 3.93 3.32 -19.57
CA THR A 114 4.24 2.05 -18.92
C THR A 114 3.33 0.97 -19.49
N GLU A 115 3.88 -0.21 -19.76
CA GLU A 115 3.12 -1.37 -20.19
C GLU A 115 2.59 -2.14 -18.97
N PHE A 116 1.41 -2.74 -19.14
CA PHE A 116 0.84 -3.61 -18.12
C PHE A 116 1.69 -4.88 -17.96
N ASN A 117 2.02 -5.20 -16.74
CA ASN A 117 2.67 -6.43 -16.32
C ASN A 117 1.75 -7.15 -15.33
N ARG A 118 1.09 -8.20 -15.81
CA ARG A 118 0.14 -8.99 -15.02
C ARG A 118 0.78 -9.58 -13.77
N GLU A 119 1.94 -10.18 -13.90
CA GLU A 119 2.65 -10.81 -12.78
C GLU A 119 2.96 -9.81 -11.67
N ALA A 120 3.44 -8.61 -12.04
CA ALA A 120 3.68 -7.54 -11.07
C ALA A 120 2.38 -7.08 -10.39
N ALA A 121 1.30 -6.91 -11.15
CA ALA A 121 0.02 -6.49 -10.59
C ALA A 121 -0.53 -7.54 -9.61
N GLU A 122 -0.54 -8.80 -9.99
CA GLU A 122 -1.01 -9.91 -9.16
C GLU A 122 -0.15 -10.08 -7.89
N PHE A 123 1.16 -9.86 -7.98
CA PHE A 123 2.04 -9.82 -6.81
C PHE A 123 1.62 -8.74 -5.80
N TYR A 124 1.31 -7.52 -6.25
CA TYR A 124 0.89 -6.44 -5.35
C TYR A 124 -0.50 -6.66 -4.77
N VAL A 125 -1.43 -7.25 -5.53
CA VAL A 125 -2.76 -7.66 -5.03
C VAL A 125 -2.62 -8.70 -3.94
N GLU A 126 -1.83 -9.74 -4.17
CA GLU A 126 -1.61 -10.81 -3.18
C GLU A 126 -0.89 -10.27 -1.92
N ARG A 127 0.08 -9.36 -2.10
CA ARG A 127 0.73 -8.70 -0.96
C ARG A 127 -0.27 -7.88 -0.13
N ALA A 128 -1.19 -7.15 -0.76
CA ALA A 128 -2.26 -6.44 -0.05
C ALA A 128 -3.17 -7.42 0.71
N ARG A 129 -3.58 -8.52 0.08
CA ARG A 129 -4.36 -9.58 0.71
C ARG A 129 -3.68 -10.13 1.98
N GLN A 130 -2.39 -10.42 1.90
CA GLN A 130 -1.61 -10.90 3.04
C GLN A 130 -1.55 -9.87 4.18
N ILE A 131 -1.34 -8.59 3.88
CA ILE A 131 -1.30 -7.53 4.89
C ILE A 131 -2.66 -7.38 5.59
N ILE A 132 -3.77 -7.50 4.86
CA ILE A 132 -5.11 -7.28 5.38
C ILE A 132 -5.62 -8.50 6.15
N PHE A 133 -5.56 -9.68 5.55
CA PHE A 133 -6.26 -10.87 6.03
C PHE A 133 -5.36 -11.90 6.74
N GLU A 134 -4.05 -11.91 6.45
CA GLU A 134 -3.15 -12.85 7.12
C GLU A 134 -2.92 -12.45 8.57
N ARG A 135 -3.34 -13.33 9.50
CA ARG A 135 -3.29 -13.04 10.94
C ARG A 135 -2.16 -13.77 11.66
N ASP A 136 -1.72 -14.89 11.11
CA ASP A 136 -0.81 -15.82 11.78
C ASP A 136 0.66 -15.54 11.46
N ARG A 137 0.92 -14.71 10.47
CA ARG A 137 2.27 -14.27 10.13
C ARG A 137 2.30 -12.80 9.68
N VAL A 138 3.47 -12.20 9.71
CA VAL A 138 3.72 -10.90 9.10
C VAL A 138 4.29 -11.07 7.69
N PRO A 139 4.07 -10.13 6.76
CA PRO A 139 4.72 -10.14 5.46
C PRO A 139 6.24 -10.07 5.58
N ASP A 140 6.92 -10.62 4.57
CA ASP A 140 8.38 -10.56 4.50
C ASP A 140 8.88 -9.11 4.51
N ARG A 141 10.02 -8.89 5.15
CA ARG A 141 10.68 -7.59 5.19
C ARG A 141 11.14 -7.17 3.80
N ILE A 142 11.21 -5.86 3.59
CA ILE A 142 11.80 -5.32 2.34
C ILE A 142 13.30 -5.57 2.27
N SER A 143 13.97 -5.79 3.40
CA SER A 143 15.38 -6.14 3.51
C SER A 143 15.66 -6.75 4.89
N GLU A 144 16.53 -7.75 4.95
CA GLU A 144 17.05 -8.26 6.22
C GLU A 144 18.16 -7.37 6.79
N ASN A 145 18.68 -6.43 6.02
CA ASN A 145 19.69 -5.48 6.49
C ASN A 145 19.04 -4.21 7.05
N PRO A 146 19.13 -3.92 8.37
CA PRO A 146 18.54 -2.71 8.96
C PRO A 146 19.17 -1.41 8.44
N ASN A 147 20.37 -1.47 7.86
CA ASN A 147 21.03 -0.32 7.24
C ASN A 147 20.65 -0.12 5.78
N TYR A 148 19.78 -0.94 5.21
CA TYR A 148 19.23 -0.70 3.88
C TYR A 148 18.56 0.69 3.85
N TYR A 149 18.75 1.43 2.77
CA TYR A 149 18.39 2.87 2.74
C TYR A 149 16.92 3.16 3.07
N MET A 150 15.98 2.24 2.75
CA MET A 150 14.57 2.40 3.10
C MET A 150 14.29 1.99 4.56
N CYS A 151 15.01 1.02 5.13
CA CYS A 151 14.86 0.61 6.53
C CYS A 151 15.44 1.64 7.49
N ARG A 152 16.57 2.22 7.16
CA ARG A 152 17.29 3.19 7.98
C ARG A 152 16.47 4.42 8.39
N TRP A 153 15.50 4.80 7.58
CA TRP A 153 14.63 5.96 7.81
C TRP A 153 13.17 5.56 8.05
N CYS A 154 12.92 4.26 8.25
CA CYS A 154 11.60 3.74 8.50
C CYS A 154 11.25 3.89 9.98
N GLU A 155 10.12 4.50 10.29
CA GLU A 155 9.62 4.65 11.66
C GLU A 155 9.27 3.32 12.35
N PHE A 156 9.14 2.23 11.57
CA PHE A 156 8.88 0.88 12.07
C PHE A 156 10.13 0.00 12.12
N SER A 157 11.33 0.57 11.98
CA SER A 157 12.57 -0.20 11.92
C SER A 157 12.82 -1.00 13.18
N ASP A 158 12.51 -0.46 14.34
CA ASP A 158 12.69 -1.12 15.64
C ASP A 158 11.70 -2.30 15.82
N VAL A 159 10.46 -2.16 15.38
CA VAL A 159 9.51 -3.29 15.34
C VAL A 159 10.03 -4.38 14.42
N CYS A 160 10.48 -3.98 13.22
CA CYS A 160 10.86 -4.90 12.16
C CYS A 160 12.19 -5.61 12.43
N HIS A 161 13.21 -4.92 12.96
CA HIS A 161 14.57 -5.44 13.11
C HIS A 161 15.02 -5.68 14.54
N GLU A 162 14.44 -4.99 15.53
CA GLU A 162 14.83 -5.13 16.94
C GLU A 162 13.81 -5.96 17.74
N GLY A 163 12.67 -6.33 17.12
CA GLY A 163 11.64 -7.13 17.76
C GLY A 163 10.87 -6.39 18.85
N LYS A 164 10.86 -5.05 18.83
CA LYS A 164 10.01 -4.28 19.72
C LYS A 164 8.54 -4.51 19.37
N PRO A 165 7.64 -4.56 20.35
CA PRO A 165 6.23 -4.67 20.07
C PRO A 165 5.73 -3.39 19.36
N PRO A 166 4.80 -3.51 18.39
CA PRO A 166 4.20 -2.34 17.76
C PRO A 166 3.33 -1.54 18.73
N THR A 167 2.92 -0.33 18.33
CA THR A 167 1.99 0.47 19.12
C THR A 167 0.70 -0.29 19.39
N ARG A 168 0.26 -0.29 20.66
CA ARG A 168 -1.03 -0.89 21.07
C ARG A 168 -2.20 -0.12 20.47
N ASN A 169 -3.00 -0.81 19.68
CA ASN A 169 -4.25 -0.31 19.11
C ASN A 169 -5.10 -1.47 18.60
N CYS A 170 -6.30 -1.22 18.09
CA CYS A 170 -7.15 -2.29 17.59
C CYS A 170 -6.57 -2.98 16.32
N ARG A 171 -5.76 -2.30 15.52
CA ARG A 171 -5.12 -2.90 14.33
C ARG A 171 -4.08 -3.96 14.69
N THR A 172 -3.45 -3.83 15.85
CA THR A 172 -2.48 -4.81 16.39
C THR A 172 -3.10 -5.83 17.34
N CYS A 173 -4.42 -5.74 17.57
CA CYS A 173 -5.16 -6.56 18.52
C CYS A 173 -5.53 -7.93 17.95
N VAL A 174 -5.41 -8.98 18.77
CA VAL A 174 -5.83 -10.35 18.40
C VAL A 174 -7.34 -10.45 18.14
N TRP A 175 -8.14 -9.66 18.84
CA TRP A 175 -9.61 -9.66 18.75
C TRP A 175 -10.18 -8.87 17.58
N SER A 176 -9.35 -8.11 16.86
CA SER A 176 -9.79 -7.28 15.75
C SER A 176 -9.67 -8.03 14.43
N LYS A 177 -10.73 -8.04 13.62
CA LYS A 177 -10.75 -8.67 12.29
C LYS A 177 -11.22 -7.69 11.21
N PRO A 178 -10.65 -7.75 10.00
CA PRO A 178 -11.21 -7.07 8.85
C PRO A 178 -12.55 -7.69 8.48
N VAL A 179 -13.51 -6.87 8.09
CA VAL A 179 -14.84 -7.24 7.60
C VAL A 179 -15.18 -6.42 6.35
N GLU A 180 -16.33 -6.66 5.72
CA GLU A 180 -16.74 -5.96 4.49
C GLU A 180 -16.69 -4.43 4.60
N HIS A 181 -16.60 -3.77 3.45
CA HIS A 181 -16.61 -2.30 3.30
C HIS A 181 -15.43 -1.57 3.98
N GLY A 182 -14.26 -2.21 4.05
CA GLY A 182 -13.07 -1.63 4.68
C GLY A 182 -13.19 -1.47 6.20
N ALA A 183 -14.22 -2.05 6.80
CA ALA A 183 -14.48 -1.96 8.23
C ALA A 183 -13.68 -3.00 9.02
N TRP A 184 -13.59 -2.78 10.33
CA TRP A 184 -12.97 -3.69 11.28
C TRP A 184 -13.95 -4.00 12.39
N HIS A 185 -14.00 -5.26 12.80
CA HIS A 185 -14.88 -5.74 13.86
C HIS A 185 -14.08 -6.20 15.09
N CYS A 186 -14.54 -5.84 16.29
CA CYS A 186 -13.97 -6.32 17.53
C CYS A 186 -14.74 -7.55 18.02
N GLN A 187 -14.12 -8.73 17.98
CA GLN A 187 -14.75 -9.98 18.43
C GLN A 187 -14.93 -10.05 19.95
N ARG A 188 -14.11 -9.33 20.74
CA ARG A 188 -14.19 -9.30 22.20
C ARG A 188 -15.41 -8.54 22.69
N HIS A 189 -15.72 -7.44 22.04
CA HIS A 189 -16.80 -6.52 22.44
C HIS A 189 -18.00 -6.55 21.49
N ASP A 190 -17.92 -7.36 20.41
CA ASP A 190 -18.97 -7.58 19.43
C ASP A 190 -19.52 -6.26 18.81
N TYR A 191 -18.63 -5.41 18.30
CA TYR A 191 -18.99 -4.20 17.56
C TYR A 191 -17.98 -3.82 16.49
N ASP A 192 -18.46 -3.04 15.50
CA ASP A 192 -17.62 -2.53 14.44
C ASP A 192 -16.82 -1.32 14.91
N LEU A 193 -15.53 -1.34 14.55
CA LEU A 193 -14.56 -0.34 14.95
C LEU A 193 -14.57 0.81 13.93
N ASP A 194 -15.00 1.98 14.32
CA ASP A 194 -14.77 3.20 13.55
C ASP A 194 -13.27 3.55 13.49
N PHE A 195 -12.89 4.43 12.56
CA PHE A 195 -11.49 4.78 12.33
C PHE A 195 -10.78 5.32 13.58
N SER A 196 -11.48 6.06 14.42
CA SER A 196 -10.91 6.62 15.65
C SER A 196 -10.58 5.53 16.66
N LYS A 197 -11.49 4.59 16.88
CA LYS A 197 -11.30 3.44 17.77
C LYS A 197 -10.19 2.51 17.31
N GLN A 198 -10.05 2.29 15.99
CA GLN A 198 -9.00 1.45 15.45
C GLN A 198 -7.60 1.87 15.88
N ASN A 199 -7.35 3.16 16.11
CA ASN A 199 -6.04 3.72 16.41
C ASN A 199 -5.73 3.87 17.91
N VAL A 200 -6.71 3.64 18.78
CA VAL A 200 -6.53 3.88 20.23
C VAL A 200 -6.31 2.57 21.00
N GLY A 201 -7.08 1.54 20.73
CA GLY A 201 -7.09 0.33 21.55
C GLY A 201 -7.93 0.50 22.84
N CYS A 202 -7.95 -0.53 23.69
CA CYS A 202 -8.65 -0.57 24.97
C CYS A 202 -7.89 -1.44 25.98
N ALA A 203 -8.35 -1.53 27.23
CA ALA A 203 -7.74 -2.36 28.27
C ALA A 203 -7.73 -3.87 27.93
N ASP A 204 -8.68 -4.32 27.11
CA ASP A 204 -8.74 -5.73 26.66
C ASP A 204 -7.85 -6.02 25.43
N GLN A 205 -7.12 -5.02 24.92
CA GLN A 205 -6.23 -5.23 23.79
C GLN A 205 -5.12 -6.21 24.17
N ARG A 206 -4.92 -7.25 23.37
CA ARG A 206 -3.77 -8.16 23.40
C ARG A 206 -3.15 -8.18 22.03
N TYR A 207 -1.84 -8.28 21.99
CA TYR A 207 -1.17 -8.33 20.70
C TYR A 207 -1.56 -9.57 19.91
N ARG A 208 -1.72 -9.40 18.62
CA ARG A 208 -1.75 -10.53 17.71
C ARG A 208 -0.38 -11.25 17.78
N PRO A 209 -0.35 -12.58 18.04
CA PRO A 209 0.91 -13.30 18.28
C PRO A 209 1.98 -13.10 17.19
N ALA A 210 1.57 -13.07 15.93
CA ALA A 210 2.49 -12.85 14.81
C ALA A 210 3.26 -11.49 14.87
N LEU A 211 2.81 -10.54 15.68
CA LEU A 211 3.46 -9.22 15.84
C LEU A 211 4.43 -9.16 17.02
N VAL A 212 4.54 -10.23 17.79
CA VAL A 212 5.37 -10.29 18.99
C VAL A 212 6.52 -11.24 18.78
N SER A 213 7.73 -10.85 19.19
CA SER A 213 8.91 -11.71 19.13
C SER A 213 8.86 -12.74 20.26
N GLY A 214 8.55 -13.99 19.95
CA GLY A 214 8.50 -15.09 20.89
C GLY A 214 7.49 -16.15 20.49
N GLU A 215 7.58 -17.30 21.11
CA GLU A 215 6.62 -18.39 20.93
C GLU A 215 5.49 -18.26 21.94
N VAL A 216 4.27 -18.54 21.53
CA VAL A 216 3.11 -18.59 22.44
C VAL A 216 3.24 -19.82 23.32
N VAL A 217 3.29 -19.61 24.63
CA VAL A 217 3.35 -20.67 25.64
C VAL A 217 1.96 -21.08 26.10
N SER A 218 1.10 -20.08 26.38
CA SER A 218 -0.27 -20.31 26.81
C SER A 218 -1.19 -19.16 26.44
N ILE A 219 -2.48 -19.47 26.28
CA ILE A 219 -3.56 -18.51 26.10
C ILE A 219 -4.59 -18.81 27.18
N ASP A 220 -4.98 -17.79 27.95
CA ASP A 220 -6.07 -17.86 28.93
C ASP A 220 -7.16 -16.87 28.51
N ASP A 221 -8.21 -17.40 27.90
CA ASP A 221 -9.33 -16.58 27.39
C ASP A 221 -10.14 -15.94 28.54
N ALA A 222 -10.23 -16.61 29.71
CA ALA A 222 -10.97 -16.11 30.85
C ALA A 222 -10.25 -14.92 31.50
N ALA A 223 -8.93 -15.02 31.67
CA ALA A 223 -8.09 -13.94 32.16
C ALA A 223 -7.75 -12.92 31.06
N ASN A 224 -8.03 -13.22 29.79
CA ASN A 224 -7.64 -12.44 28.64
C ASN A 224 -6.14 -12.15 28.63
N THR A 225 -5.33 -13.22 28.70
CA THR A 225 -3.86 -13.11 28.71
C THR A 225 -3.23 -14.05 27.67
N ILE A 226 -2.08 -13.63 27.15
CA ILE A 226 -1.25 -14.46 26.26
C ILE A 226 0.16 -14.46 26.80
N SER A 227 0.70 -15.64 27.11
CA SER A 227 2.08 -15.79 27.59
C SER A 227 3.00 -16.19 26.45
N TYR A 228 4.15 -15.59 26.42
CA TYR A 228 5.18 -15.76 25.40
C TYR A 228 6.50 -16.19 26.01
N ARG A 229 7.35 -16.87 25.22
CA ARG A 229 8.73 -17.22 25.57
C ARG A 229 9.69 -16.85 24.42
N ARG A 230 10.81 -16.26 24.78
CA ARG A 230 11.94 -16.01 23.87
C ARG A 230 13.25 -16.39 24.57
N GLY A 231 13.84 -17.53 24.19
CA GLY A 231 14.97 -18.11 24.93
C GLY A 231 14.56 -18.49 26.35
N ASP A 232 15.23 -17.93 27.34
CA ASP A 232 14.97 -18.17 28.77
C ASP A 232 13.97 -17.13 29.36
N GLU A 233 13.58 -16.15 28.61
CA GLU A 233 12.68 -15.07 29.05
C GLU A 233 11.23 -15.42 28.75
N GLU A 234 10.37 -15.36 29.78
CA GLU A 234 8.92 -15.49 29.65
C GLU A 234 8.23 -14.20 30.11
N TRP A 235 7.18 -13.81 29.39
CA TRP A 235 6.33 -12.68 29.79
C TRP A 235 4.89 -12.91 29.40
N THR A 236 3.99 -12.18 30.01
CA THR A 236 2.55 -12.27 29.75
C THR A 236 2.02 -10.93 29.29
N ASP A 237 1.35 -10.92 28.12
CA ASP A 237 0.57 -9.78 27.65
C ASP A 237 -0.77 -9.79 28.39
N ASN A 238 -0.91 -8.88 29.36
CA ASN A 238 -2.10 -8.66 30.17
C ASN A 238 -2.77 -7.29 29.86
N GLY A 239 -2.27 -6.57 28.85
CA GLY A 239 -2.78 -5.27 28.44
C GLY A 239 -2.02 -4.06 29.02
N GLU A 240 -1.02 -4.29 29.86
CA GLU A 240 -0.16 -3.25 30.43
C GLU A 240 1.05 -2.94 29.54
#